data_1331c5ebfbedf2b563cddd205d077b61
#
_entry.id   1331c5ebfbedf2b563cddd205d077b61
#
_cell.length_a   1.000
_cell.length_b   1.000
_cell.length_c   1.000
_cell.angle_alpha   90.00
_cell.angle_beta   90.00
_cell.angle_gamma   90.00
#
_symmetry.space_group_name_H-M   'P 1'
#
loop_
_entity.id
_entity.type
_entity.pdbx_description
1 polymer ?
#
loop_
_entity_poly.entity_id
_entity_poly.type
_entity_poly.pdbx_seq_one_letter_code
_entity_poly.pdbx_strand_id
1 'polypeptide(L)' 'MTLDQYNDAVKQILAEQQKIAQSTAQLAMSGQASPTNPEFTKIMSSQWALVQQMAKLNTELMMVIMSPKK' A
#
# COMPACT_ATOMS: atom_id res chain seq x y z
N MET A 1 19.08 3.79 0.04
CA MET A 1 18.20 2.75 -0.55
C MET A 1 18.76 2.32 -1.90
N THR A 2 18.82 1.02 -2.13
CA THR A 2 19.23 0.49 -3.43
C THR A 2 18.00 0.16 -4.26
N LEU A 3 18.20 -0.03 -5.57
CA LEU A 3 17.11 -0.43 -6.46
C LEU A 3 16.52 -1.78 -6.04
N ASP A 4 17.37 -2.70 -5.57
CA ASP A 4 16.88 -4.00 -5.10
C ASP A 4 15.98 -3.85 -3.88
N GLN A 5 16.37 -2.99 -2.94
CA GLN A 5 15.54 -2.70 -1.77
C GLN A 5 14.22 -2.06 -2.18
N TYR A 6 14.27 -1.15 -3.13
CA TYR A 6 13.05 -0.52 -3.64
C TYR A 6 12.12 -1.55 -4.27
N ASN A 7 12.66 -2.43 -5.11
CA ASN A 7 11.86 -3.45 -5.78
C ASN A 7 11.24 -4.41 -4.77
N ASP A 8 11.98 -4.80 -3.74
CA ASP A 8 11.45 -5.69 -2.71
C ASP A 8 10.32 -5.02 -1.95
N ALA A 9 10.47 -3.74 -1.61
CA ALA A 9 9.44 -3.01 -0.91
C ALA A 9 8.18 -2.87 -1.76
N VAL A 10 8.34 -2.61 -3.05
CA VAL A 10 7.20 -2.51 -3.97
C VAL A 10 6.48 -3.85 -4.06
N LYS A 11 7.22 -4.96 -4.14
CA LYS A 11 6.61 -6.28 -4.19
C LYS A 11 5.78 -6.57 -2.95
N GLN A 12 6.29 -6.20 -1.77
CA GLN A 12 5.56 -6.39 -0.53
C GLN A 12 4.28 -5.56 -0.51
N ILE A 13 4.37 -4.32 -0.94
CA ILE A 13 3.20 -3.45 -0.99
C ILE A 13 2.16 -4.00 -1.95
N LEU A 14 2.58 -4.47 -3.12
CA LEU A 14 1.67 -5.06 -4.09
C LEU A 14 0.98 -6.31 -3.54
N ALA A 15 1.71 -7.16 -2.82
CA ALA A 15 1.14 -8.34 -2.22
C ALA A 15 0.08 -7.99 -1.18
N GLU A 16 0.35 -7.00 -0.34
CA GLU A 16 -0.63 -6.54 0.64
C GLU A 16 -1.83 -5.89 -0.03
N GLN A 17 -1.60 -5.15 -1.10
CA GLN A 17 -2.66 -4.51 -1.85
C GLN A 17 -3.60 -5.55 -2.46
N GLN A 18 -3.05 -6.67 -2.96
CA GLN A 18 -3.88 -7.76 -3.47
C GLN A 18 -4.73 -8.37 -2.37
N LYS A 19 -4.18 -8.56 -1.18
CA LYS A 19 -4.96 -9.07 -0.05
C LYS A 19 -6.11 -8.14 0.30
N ILE A 20 -5.84 -6.84 0.31
CA ILE A 20 -6.87 -5.85 0.60
C ILE A 20 -7.95 -5.88 -0.47
N ALA A 21 -7.56 -5.98 -1.73
CA ALA A 21 -8.52 -6.05 -2.82
C ALA A 21 -9.42 -7.28 -2.71
N GLN A 22 -8.85 -8.44 -2.36
CA GLN A 22 -9.64 -9.66 -2.16
C GLN A 22 -10.59 -9.52 -0.99
N SER A 23 -10.13 -8.96 0.12
CA SER A 23 -10.99 -8.76 1.29
C SER A 23 -12.12 -7.79 0.97
N THR A 24 -11.82 -6.72 0.24
CA THR A 24 -12.84 -5.75 -0.16
C THR A 24 -13.87 -6.40 -1.06
N ALA A 25 -13.41 -7.21 -2.02
CA ALA A 25 -14.32 -7.91 -2.92
C ALA A 25 -15.25 -8.85 -2.16
N GLN A 26 -14.71 -9.58 -1.18
CA GLN A 26 -15.53 -10.48 -0.37
C GLN A 26 -16.59 -9.72 0.41
N LEU A 27 -16.22 -8.59 1.00
CA LEU A 27 -17.18 -7.77 1.73
C LEU A 27 -18.25 -7.22 0.79
N ALA A 28 -17.85 -6.78 -0.40
CA ALA A 28 -18.79 -6.27 -1.37
C ALA A 28 -19.78 -7.35 -1.82
N MET A 29 -19.28 -8.57 -2.04
CA MET A 29 -20.12 -9.68 -2.46
C MET A 29 -21.09 -10.12 -1.37
N SER A 30 -20.71 -9.99 -0.11
CA SER A 30 -21.58 -10.33 1.01
C SER A 30 -22.49 -9.18 1.44
N GLY A 31 -22.39 -8.03 0.78
CA GLY A 31 -23.19 -6.86 1.12
C GLY A 31 -22.73 -6.13 2.38
N GLN A 32 -21.51 -6.40 2.83
CA GLN A 32 -20.98 -5.81 4.05
C GLN A 32 -20.01 -4.66 3.81
N ALA A 33 -19.87 -4.20 2.57
CA ALA A 33 -19.00 -3.08 2.25
C ALA A 33 -19.68 -1.77 2.60
N SER A 34 -19.74 -1.47 3.90
CA SER A 34 -20.42 -0.31 4.43
C SER A 34 -19.50 0.46 5.37
N PRO A 35 -19.55 1.80 5.37
CA PRO A 35 -18.73 2.58 6.31
C PRO A 35 -19.02 2.26 7.79
N THR A 36 -20.18 1.67 8.07
CA THR A 36 -20.53 1.28 9.44
C THR A 36 -19.97 -0.07 9.84
N ASN A 37 -19.41 -0.83 8.89
CA ASN A 37 -18.84 -2.13 9.18
C ASN A 37 -17.40 -1.95 9.68
N PRO A 38 -17.06 -2.43 10.90
CA PRO A 38 -15.70 -2.27 11.42
C PRO A 38 -14.64 -2.93 10.55
N GLU A 39 -14.95 -4.06 9.92
CA GLU A 39 -13.99 -4.73 9.03
C GLU A 39 -13.71 -3.88 7.80
N PHE A 40 -14.74 -3.27 7.23
CA PHE A 40 -14.56 -2.41 6.09
C PHE A 40 -13.70 -1.19 6.45
N THR A 41 -13.96 -0.58 7.59
CA THR A 41 -13.18 0.55 8.07
C THR A 41 -11.72 0.16 8.28
N LYS A 42 -11.48 -1.03 8.81
CA LYS A 42 -10.14 -1.55 9.02
C LYS A 42 -9.40 -1.71 7.70
N ILE A 43 -10.08 -2.24 6.70
CA ILE A 43 -9.50 -2.41 5.36
C ILE A 43 -9.16 -1.07 4.75
N MET A 44 -10.04 -0.09 4.88
CA MET A 44 -9.77 1.26 4.37
C MET A 44 -8.55 1.89 5.05
N SER A 45 -8.42 1.69 6.36
CA SER A 45 -7.25 2.19 7.10
C SER A 45 -5.96 1.52 6.60
N SER A 46 -6.01 0.22 6.36
CA SER A 46 -4.86 -0.51 5.83
C SER A 46 -4.48 -0.01 4.44
N GLN A 47 -5.47 0.23 3.60
CA GLN A 47 -5.22 0.75 2.26
C GLN A 47 -4.58 2.14 2.32
N TRP A 48 -5.07 2.98 3.22
CA TRP A 48 -4.50 4.31 3.41
C TRP A 48 -3.03 4.22 3.84
N ALA A 49 -2.72 3.31 4.75
CA ALA A 49 -1.35 3.09 5.21
C ALA A 49 -0.45 2.64 4.06
N LEU A 50 -0.96 1.79 3.16
CA LEU A 50 -0.18 1.38 2.00
C LEU A 50 0.09 2.54 1.05
N VAL A 51 -0.91 3.40 0.84
CA VAL A 51 -0.74 4.59 0.01
C VAL A 51 0.37 5.47 0.59
N GLN A 52 0.39 5.67 1.90
CA GLN A 52 1.42 6.46 2.54
C GLN A 52 2.79 5.81 2.43
N GLN A 53 2.86 4.49 2.58
CA GLN A 53 4.12 3.77 2.42
C GLN A 53 4.66 3.92 1.01
N MET A 54 3.80 3.81 0.02
CA MET A 54 4.23 3.97 -1.37
C MET A 54 4.72 5.39 -1.64
N ALA A 55 4.01 6.39 -1.13
CA ALA A 55 4.42 7.78 -1.29
C ALA A 55 5.78 8.03 -0.64
N LYS A 56 5.98 7.50 0.56
CA LYS A 56 7.26 7.63 1.25
C LYS A 56 8.37 6.94 0.48
N LEU A 57 8.10 5.75 -0.04
CA LEU A 57 9.09 4.99 -0.80
C LEU A 57 9.49 5.74 -2.07
N ASN A 58 8.52 6.30 -2.77
CA ASN A 58 8.79 7.09 -3.97
C ASN A 58 9.60 8.34 -3.64
N THR A 59 9.29 8.99 -2.53
CA THR A 59 10.05 10.16 -2.09
C THR A 59 11.50 9.79 -1.80
N GLU A 60 11.72 8.68 -1.12
CA GLU A 60 13.07 8.23 -0.82
C GLU A 60 13.84 7.91 -2.11
N LEU A 61 13.19 7.27 -3.06
CA LEU A 61 13.81 6.98 -4.33
C LEU A 61 14.18 8.24 -5.08
N MET A 62 13.29 9.22 -5.11
CA MET A 62 13.57 10.50 -5.77
C MET A 62 14.74 11.21 -5.12
N MET A 63 14.82 11.16 -3.79
CA MET A 63 15.93 11.79 -3.08
C MET A 63 17.26 11.13 -3.44
N VAL A 64 17.28 9.82 -3.62
CA VAL A 64 18.49 9.12 -4.02
C VAL A 64 18.90 9.51 -5.44
N ILE A 65 17.93 9.60 -6.35
CA ILE A 65 18.20 9.94 -7.76
C ILE A 65 18.64 11.38 -7.89
N MET A 66 17.99 12.30 -7.17
CA MET A 66 18.26 13.73 -7.29
C MET A 66 19.45 14.19 -6.45
N SER A 67 19.86 13.37 -5.48
CA SER A 67 20.98 13.73 -4.61
C SER A 67 22.29 13.61 -5.39
N PRO A 68 23.09 14.66 -5.48
CA PRO A 68 24.37 14.56 -6.18
C PRO A 68 25.30 13.61 -5.45
N LYS A 69 25.87 12.73 -6.21
CA LYS A 69 26.81 11.78 -5.66
C LYS A 69 28.21 12.39 -5.65
N LYS A 70 28.82 12.35 -4.53
CA LYS A 70 30.18 12.90 -4.40
C LYS A 70 31.20 11.81 -4.35
#